data_ed62340579ef5a223156303256aaf25e
#
_entry.id   ed62340579ef5a223156303256aaf25e
#
_cell.length_a   1.000
_cell.length_b   1.000
_cell.length_c   1.000
_cell.angle_alpha   90.00
_cell.angle_beta   90.00
_cell.angle_gamma   90.00
#
_symmetry.space_group_name_H-M   'P 1'
#
loop_
_entity.id
_entity.type
_entity.pdbx_description
1 polymer ?
#
loop_
_entity_poly.entity_id
_entity_poly.type
_entity_poly.pdbx_seq_one_letter_code
_entity_poly.pdbx_strand_id
1 'polypeptide(L)' 'MTLQYRVAFGKNDEAVDGPDDATNVVTVAATDVALGPEVAFMRGKLKNSGSTGELFAAFANGSAAAALSRLASRP' A
#
# COMPACT_ATOMS: atom_id res chain seq x y z
N MET A 1 8.33 -14.14 -1.51
CA MET A 1 7.66 -12.96 -2.09
C MET A 1 6.99 -12.22 -0.96
N THR A 2 7.46 -11.01 -0.70
CA THR A 2 7.00 -10.23 0.45
C THR A 2 6.57 -8.85 0.00
N LEU A 3 5.56 -8.32 0.68
CA LEU A 3 5.04 -6.99 0.43
C LEU A 3 5.09 -6.18 1.71
N GLN A 4 5.57 -4.95 1.60
CA GLN A 4 5.48 -3.99 2.68
C GLN A 4 4.52 -2.90 2.24
N TYR A 5 3.56 -2.57 3.10
CA TYR A 5 2.59 -1.51 2.85
C TYR A 5 2.91 -0.31 3.72
N ARG A 6 2.89 0.88 3.12
CA ARG A 6 3.13 2.14 3.83
C ARG A 6 2.01 3.10 3.52
N VAL A 7 1.44 3.67 4.57
CA VAL A 7 0.42 4.72 4.44
C VAL A 7 1.02 6.00 5.03
N ALA A 8 1.14 7.02 4.19
CA ALA A 8 1.73 8.30 4.58
C ALA A 8 0.64 9.24 5.10
N PHE A 9 0.77 9.68 6.34
CA PHE A 9 -0.16 10.63 6.96
C PHE A 9 0.34 12.06 6.85
N GLY A 10 1.61 12.23 6.56
CA GLY A 10 2.22 13.52 6.43
C GLY A 10 3.72 13.35 6.25
N LYS A 11 4.44 14.45 6.22
CA LYS A 11 5.89 14.41 6.09
C LYS A 11 6.47 13.71 7.33
N ASN A 12 7.26 12.67 7.09
CA ASN A 12 7.91 11.88 8.14
C ASN A 12 6.92 11.13 9.05
N ASP A 13 5.68 10.93 8.62
CA ASP A 13 4.67 10.24 9.41
C ASP A 13 4.03 9.17 8.56
N GLU A 14 4.45 7.92 8.77
CA GLU A 14 3.97 6.77 8.01
C GLU A 14 3.62 5.62 8.93
N ALA A 15 2.55 4.90 8.58
CA ALA A 15 2.27 3.61 9.17
C ALA A 15 2.79 2.53 8.22
N VAL A 16 3.46 1.52 8.76
CA VAL A 16 4.13 0.49 7.96
C VAL A 16 3.68 -0.89 8.42
N ASP A 17 3.41 -1.77 7.46
CA ASP A 17 3.07 -3.16 7.72
C ASP A 17 3.86 -4.04 6.75
N GLY A 18 4.65 -4.96 7.27
CA GLY A 18 5.47 -5.87 6.49
C GLY A 18 6.95 -5.73 6.81
N PRO A 19 7.77 -6.69 6.33
CA PRO A 19 9.20 -6.70 6.64
C PRO A 19 9.95 -5.58 5.92
N ASP A 20 11.02 -5.09 6.55
CA ASP A 20 11.85 -4.03 5.98
C ASP A 20 12.59 -4.47 4.72
N ASP A 21 12.82 -5.77 4.58
CA ASP A 21 13.50 -6.34 3.42
C ASP A 21 12.52 -6.89 2.38
N ALA A 22 11.28 -6.39 2.37
CA ALA A 22 10.27 -6.84 1.42
C ALA A 22 10.72 -6.63 -0.02
N THR A 23 10.36 -7.56 -0.88
CA THR A 23 10.68 -7.47 -2.31
C THR A 23 9.85 -6.38 -3.00
N ASN A 24 8.67 -6.08 -2.45
CA ASN A 24 7.83 -4.99 -2.95
C ASN A 24 7.50 -4.03 -1.81
N VAL A 25 7.54 -2.75 -2.11
CA VAL A 25 7.11 -1.71 -1.17
C VAL A 25 6.00 -0.91 -1.84
N VAL A 26 4.84 -0.88 -1.21
CA VAL A 26 3.66 -0.19 -1.72
C VAL A 26 3.40 1.01 -0.80
N THR A 27 3.38 2.20 -1.39
CA THR A 27 3.19 3.44 -0.64
C THR A 27 2.00 4.21 -1.18
N VAL A 28 1.13 4.65 -0.29
CA VAL A 28 -0.02 5.47 -0.65
C VAL A 28 -0.27 6.50 0.44
N ALA A 29 -0.72 7.70 0.05
CA ALA A 29 -1.10 8.71 1.04
C ALA A 29 -2.40 8.31 1.71
N ALA A 30 -2.52 8.62 3.02
CA ALA A 30 -3.72 8.26 3.79
C ALA A 30 -5.00 8.81 3.15
N THR A 31 -4.92 10.00 2.56
CA THR A 31 -6.06 10.63 1.89
C THR A 31 -6.51 9.85 0.65
N ASP A 32 -5.62 9.05 0.06
CA ASP A 32 -5.92 8.30 -1.16
C ASP A 32 -6.33 6.85 -0.88
N VAL A 33 -6.23 6.39 0.35
CA VAL A 33 -6.59 5.02 0.72
C VAL A 33 -8.07 4.76 0.44
N ALA A 34 -8.92 5.77 0.63
CA ALA A 34 -10.36 5.66 0.40
C ALA A 34 -10.70 5.35 -1.05
N LEU A 35 -9.81 5.64 -1.99
CA LEU A 35 -10.01 5.30 -3.40
C LEU A 35 -9.93 3.81 -3.67
N GLY A 36 -9.29 3.06 -2.77
CA GLY A 36 -8.95 1.68 -3.01
C GLY A 36 -7.61 1.56 -3.73
N PRO A 37 -6.87 0.46 -3.50
CA PRO A 37 -5.51 0.35 -4.05
C PRO A 37 -5.48 0.33 -5.58
N GLU A 38 -6.46 -0.30 -6.21
CA GLU A 38 -6.49 -0.40 -7.66
C GLU A 38 -6.73 0.95 -8.31
N VAL A 39 -7.69 1.72 -7.80
CA VAL A 39 -7.98 3.05 -8.32
C VAL A 39 -6.83 4.00 -8.03
N ALA A 40 -6.25 3.93 -6.84
CA ALA A 40 -5.09 4.75 -6.48
C ALA A 40 -3.93 4.48 -7.44
N PHE A 41 -3.70 3.20 -7.78
CA PHE A 41 -2.65 2.82 -8.71
C PHE A 41 -2.91 3.41 -10.10
N MET A 42 -4.14 3.30 -10.59
CA MET A 42 -4.52 3.80 -11.90
C MET A 42 -4.39 5.32 -12.01
N ARG A 43 -4.58 6.02 -10.91
CA ARG A 43 -4.49 7.48 -10.86
C ARG A 43 -3.09 7.99 -10.54
N GLY A 44 -2.12 7.08 -10.39
CA GLY A 44 -0.76 7.45 -10.04
C GLY A 44 -0.58 7.89 -8.59
N LYS A 45 -1.53 7.53 -7.72
CA LYS A 45 -1.50 7.88 -6.29
C LYS A 45 -0.89 6.79 -5.43
N LEU A 46 -0.69 5.61 -5.98
CA LEU A 46 -0.04 4.50 -5.30
C LEU A 46 1.31 4.25 -5.97
N LYS A 47 2.36 4.15 -5.18
CA LYS A 47 3.69 3.84 -5.67
C LYS A 47 4.04 2.41 -5.29
N ASN A 48 4.57 1.67 -6.24
CA ASN A 48 5.04 0.32 -6.01
C ASN A 48 6.49 0.20 -6.46
N SER A 49 7.32 -0.29 -5.55
CA SER A 49 8.71 -0.62 -5.84
C SER A 49 8.80 -2.14 -5.86
N GLY A 50 9.16 -2.72 -7.01
CA GLY A 50 9.26 -4.16 -7.17
C GLY A 50 8.34 -4.67 -8.26
N SER A 51 7.98 -5.94 -8.20
CA SER A 51 7.21 -6.62 -9.25
C SER A 51 5.74 -6.17 -9.27
N THR A 52 5.26 -5.73 -10.42
CA THR A 52 3.84 -5.41 -10.59
C THR A 52 2.96 -6.65 -10.53
N GLY A 53 3.50 -7.82 -10.87
CA GLY A 53 2.75 -9.07 -10.77
C GLY A 53 2.36 -9.38 -9.34
N GLU A 54 3.28 -9.18 -8.38
CA GLU A 54 2.98 -9.38 -6.98
C GLU A 54 1.95 -8.37 -6.48
N LEU A 55 2.06 -7.13 -6.94
CA LEU A 55 1.10 -6.09 -6.59
C LEU A 55 -0.30 -6.46 -7.08
N PHE A 56 -0.43 -6.91 -8.31
CA PHE A 56 -1.73 -7.27 -8.88
C PHE A 56 -2.32 -8.51 -8.19
N ALA A 57 -1.48 -9.45 -7.78
CA ALA A 57 -1.95 -10.59 -6.99
C ALA A 57 -2.53 -10.12 -5.65
N ALA A 58 -1.90 -9.15 -5.01
CA ALA A 58 -2.40 -8.58 -3.76
C ALA A 58 -3.71 -7.82 -3.97
N PHE A 59 -3.90 -7.19 -5.12
CA PHE A 59 -5.17 -6.57 -5.47
C PHE A 59 -6.26 -7.63 -5.61
N ALA A 60 -5.96 -8.71 -6.34
CA ALA A 60 -6.94 -9.74 -6.66
C ALA A 60 -7.43 -10.50 -5.42
N ASN A 61 -6.53 -10.75 -4.45
CA ASN A 61 -6.91 -11.48 -3.25
C ASN A 61 -7.39 -10.58 -2.11
N GLY A 62 -7.42 -9.27 -2.31
CA GLY A 62 -7.91 -8.31 -1.33
C GLY A 62 -6.92 -7.95 -0.22
N SER A 63 -5.72 -8.52 -0.21
CA SER A 63 -4.77 -8.28 0.87
C SER A 63 -4.25 -6.84 0.88
N ALA A 64 -4.07 -6.23 -0.29
CA ALA A 64 -3.63 -4.84 -0.38
C ALA A 64 -4.68 -3.90 0.22
N ALA A 65 -5.94 -4.07 -0.16
CA ALA A 65 -7.02 -3.24 0.35
C ALA A 65 -7.16 -3.39 1.87
N ALA A 66 -7.10 -4.61 2.37
CA ALA A 66 -7.22 -4.87 3.81
C ALA A 66 -6.06 -4.25 4.59
N ALA A 67 -4.83 -4.40 4.11
CA ALA A 67 -3.65 -3.86 4.78
C ALA A 67 -3.68 -2.33 4.80
N LEU A 68 -3.97 -1.70 3.67
CA LEU A 68 -3.99 -0.24 3.58
C LEU A 68 -5.10 0.35 4.44
N SER A 69 -6.28 -0.27 4.42
CA SER A 69 -7.40 0.18 5.25
C SER A 69 -7.06 0.10 6.74
N ARG A 70 -6.42 -0.99 7.15
CA ARG A 70 -6.01 -1.18 8.55
C ARG A 70 -4.99 -0.12 8.97
N LEU A 71 -4.01 0.15 8.12
CA LEU A 71 -2.98 1.15 8.43
C LEU A 71 -3.56 2.56 8.47
N ALA A 72 -4.49 2.87 7.59
CA ALA A 72 -5.12 4.19 7.54
C ALA A 72 -6.03 4.43 8.75
N SER A 73 -6.48 3.37 9.41
CA SER A 73 -7.39 3.45 10.56
C SER A 73 -6.67 3.51 11.90
N ARG A 74 -5.39 3.84 11.91
CA ARG A 74 -4.63 3.91 13.16
C ARG A 74 -5.28 4.89 14.14
N PRO A 75 -5.22 4.60 15.44
CA PRO A 75 -5.78 5.50 16.47
C PRO A 75 -5.03 6.82 16.54
#